data_43eb4c9d013be4b75e254617f62a5aee
#
_entry.id   43eb4c9d013be4b75e254617f62a5aee
#
_cell.length_a   1.000
_cell.length_b   1.000
_cell.length_c   1.000
_cell.angle_alpha   90.00
_cell.angle_beta   90.00
_cell.angle_gamma   90.00
#
_symmetry.space_group_name_H-M   'P 1'
#
loop_
_entity.id
_entity.type
_entity.pdbx_description
1 polymer ?
#
loop_
_entity_poly.entity_id
_entity_poly.type
_entity_poly.pdbx_seq_one_letter_code
_entity_poly.pdbx_strand_id
1 'polypeptide(L)'
;EGQTPDYEPVFISIAVIMVISLLIVLFKVDENKMSAERIAEEKRWGIIEEEKTEDESGGARLSAPVRKSLIFLLFSVAFWYMAYNAVTTAFSRYASEMWGMEGGSFAGALMVASVGALVSFIPVGIVSSRFGRKKVILFGVVLLGLSFFAGFLFKQPNFAVNIVFFLVGVAWASINVNSYPMVVEMCRGSDIGKFTGTYYTFSMAAQVFTPILSGWFLEHVGYWTLFPYAVCFCAAAFVTMTMVRHGDSKPEIAKSRLEAFDVDD
;
A
#
# COMPACT_ATOMS: atom_id res chain seq x y z
N GLU A 1 14.26 -30.94 25.18
CA GLU A 1 14.09 -29.65 25.89
C GLU A 1 14.30 -28.57 24.87
N GLY A 2 13.19 -27.99 24.34
CA GLY A 2 13.25 -26.93 23.35
C GLY A 2 13.68 -25.63 24.02
N GLN A 3 14.87 -25.15 23.68
CA GLN A 3 15.26 -23.77 24.00
C GLN A 3 14.30 -22.82 23.29
N THR A 4 13.54 -22.05 24.05
CA THR A 4 12.80 -20.92 23.50
C THR A 4 13.82 -19.98 22.86
N PRO A 5 13.64 -19.58 21.57
CA PRO A 5 14.56 -18.65 20.92
C PRO A 5 14.65 -17.35 21.72
N ASP A 6 15.87 -16.93 22.02
CA ASP A 6 16.10 -15.63 22.66
C ASP A 6 15.96 -14.53 21.61
N TYR A 7 14.88 -13.78 21.68
CA TYR A 7 14.60 -12.66 20.77
C TYR A 7 15.15 -11.31 21.28
N GLU A 8 15.70 -11.25 22.50
CA GLU A 8 16.20 -10.02 23.11
C GLU A 8 17.25 -9.30 22.23
N PRO A 9 18.28 -10.00 21.66
CA PRO A 9 19.26 -9.35 20.80
C PRO A 9 18.65 -8.73 19.53
N VAL A 10 17.60 -9.34 18.98
CA VAL A 10 16.90 -8.84 17.79
C VAL A 10 16.18 -7.55 18.11
N PHE A 11 15.43 -7.49 19.22
CA PHE A 11 14.71 -6.28 19.64
C PHE A 11 15.66 -5.14 20.00
N ILE A 12 16.79 -5.43 20.69
CA ILE A 12 17.82 -4.45 20.99
C ILE A 12 18.42 -3.88 19.70
N SER A 13 18.77 -4.74 18.73
CA SER A 13 19.31 -4.29 17.44
C SER A 13 18.36 -3.37 16.69
N ILE A 14 17.08 -3.72 16.64
CA ILE A 14 16.04 -2.89 16.02
C ILE A 14 15.92 -1.54 16.75
N ALA A 15 15.88 -1.54 18.08
CA ALA A 15 15.78 -0.33 18.87
C ALA A 15 16.98 0.61 18.64
N VAL A 16 18.21 0.06 18.60
CA VAL A 16 19.43 0.83 18.30
C VAL A 16 19.36 1.47 16.91
N ILE A 17 18.95 0.71 15.88
CA ILE A 17 18.79 1.24 14.51
C ILE A 17 17.74 2.35 14.47
N MET A 18 16.62 2.18 15.16
CA MET A 18 15.56 3.20 15.24
C MET A 18 16.06 4.48 15.91
N VAL A 19 16.79 4.37 17.02
CA VAL A 19 17.37 5.54 17.70
C VAL A 19 18.39 6.25 16.81
N ILE A 20 19.28 5.52 16.16
CA ILE A 20 20.26 6.11 15.22
C ILE A 20 19.53 6.82 14.08
N SER A 21 18.52 6.22 13.49
CA SER A 21 17.71 6.83 12.42
C SER A 21 17.02 8.10 12.90
N LEU A 22 16.44 8.09 14.10
CA LEU A 22 15.83 9.28 14.72
C LEU A 22 16.85 10.40 14.90
N LEU A 23 18.04 10.08 15.43
CA LEU A 23 19.09 11.07 15.63
C LEU A 23 19.58 11.67 14.30
N ILE A 24 19.72 10.86 13.25
CA ILE A 24 20.07 11.37 11.91
C ILE A 24 19.01 12.36 11.41
N VAL A 25 17.72 12.03 11.54
CA VAL A 25 16.64 12.92 11.11
C VAL A 25 16.67 14.23 11.92
N LEU A 26 16.77 14.14 13.24
CA LEU A 26 16.76 15.32 14.12
C LEU A 26 17.95 16.28 13.91
N PHE A 27 19.14 15.73 13.61
CA PHE A 27 20.35 16.54 13.51
C PHE A 27 20.81 16.87 12.09
N LYS A 28 20.34 16.11 11.08
CA LYS A 28 20.78 16.28 9.69
C LYS A 28 19.68 16.80 8.77
N VAL A 29 18.40 16.63 9.12
CA VAL A 29 17.28 17.05 8.28
C VAL A 29 16.74 18.38 8.82
N ASP A 30 17.03 19.46 8.12
CA ASP A 30 16.42 20.77 8.36
C ASP A 30 15.30 20.97 7.32
N GLU A 31 14.07 20.66 7.74
CA GLU A 31 12.89 20.67 6.88
C GLU A 31 12.62 22.08 6.31
N ASN A 32 12.86 23.13 7.09
CA ASN A 32 12.68 24.52 6.67
C ASN A 32 13.69 24.90 5.57
N LYS A 33 14.96 24.47 5.71
CA LYS A 33 16.00 24.72 4.73
C LYS A 33 15.74 23.96 3.44
N MET A 34 15.37 22.68 3.52
CA MET A 34 15.04 21.87 2.35
C MET A 34 13.82 22.41 1.60
N SER A 35 12.81 22.89 2.32
CA SER A 35 11.64 23.54 1.72
C SER A 35 12.00 24.85 1.01
N ALA A 36 12.85 25.67 1.63
CA ALA A 36 13.33 26.92 1.02
C ALA A 36 14.18 26.67 -0.21
N GLU A 37 15.05 25.66 -0.18
CA GLU A 37 15.87 25.25 -1.35
C GLU A 37 14.99 24.76 -2.50
N ARG A 38 13.95 23.94 -2.22
CA ARG A 38 12.99 23.48 -3.22
C ARG A 38 12.24 24.65 -3.86
N ILE A 39 11.72 25.58 -3.07
CA ILE A 39 11.05 26.79 -3.59
C ILE A 39 12.00 27.63 -4.43
N ALA A 40 13.26 27.74 -4.05
CA ALA A 40 14.26 28.48 -4.80
C ALA A 40 14.60 27.79 -6.14
N GLU A 41 14.62 26.45 -6.18
CA GLU A 41 14.78 25.68 -7.41
C GLU A 41 13.57 25.78 -8.32
N GLU A 42 12.37 25.63 -7.79
CA GLU A 42 11.11 25.80 -8.55
C GLU A 42 11.05 27.20 -9.22
N LYS A 43 11.48 28.24 -8.49
CA LYS A 43 11.61 29.59 -9.06
C LYS A 43 12.69 29.70 -10.16
N ARG A 44 13.80 28.99 -10.03
CA ARG A 44 14.88 28.97 -11.04
C ARG A 44 14.46 28.31 -12.35
N TRP A 45 13.61 27.28 -12.26
CA TRP A 45 13.16 26.52 -13.41
C TRP A 45 11.84 27.05 -14.02
N GLY A 46 11.34 28.21 -13.53
CA GLY A 46 10.11 28.80 -14.04
C GLY A 46 8.85 27.95 -13.77
N ILE A 47 8.93 26.94 -12.93
CA ILE A 47 7.82 26.12 -12.47
C ILE A 47 7.09 26.91 -11.36
N ILE A 48 6.76 28.14 -11.64
CA ILE A 48 5.87 28.92 -10.77
C ILE A 48 4.46 28.62 -11.25
N GLU A 49 3.78 27.67 -10.60
CA GLU A 49 2.35 27.84 -10.48
C GLU A 49 2.15 29.21 -9.82
N GLU A 50 1.53 30.15 -10.54
CA GLU A 50 1.10 31.42 -9.96
C GLU A 50 0.39 31.09 -8.64
N GLU A 51 1.03 31.37 -7.52
CA GLU A 51 0.35 31.51 -6.24
C GLU A 51 -0.71 32.56 -6.44
N LYS A 52 -1.90 32.13 -6.87
CA LYS A 52 -3.08 32.95 -6.65
C LYS A 52 -3.13 33.14 -5.16
N THR A 53 -2.85 34.41 -4.76
CA THR A 53 -2.98 34.97 -3.44
C THR A 53 -3.92 34.12 -2.60
N GLU A 54 -3.35 33.50 -1.55
CA GLU A 54 -4.10 32.82 -0.51
C GLU A 54 -5.07 33.84 0.08
N ASP A 55 -6.35 33.73 -0.30
CA ASP A 55 -7.40 34.23 0.57
C ASP A 55 -7.31 33.41 1.85
N GLU A 56 -7.03 34.08 2.96
CA GLU A 56 -6.79 33.56 4.31
C GLU A 56 -7.95 32.75 4.93
N SER A 57 -8.84 32.18 4.14
CA SER A 57 -9.96 31.38 4.63
C SER A 57 -10.27 30.18 3.75
N GLY A 58 -9.54 29.07 4.00
CA GLY A 58 -9.97 27.74 3.59
C GLY A 58 -9.33 27.24 2.29
N GLY A 59 -8.43 26.26 2.44
CA GLY A 59 -7.81 25.53 1.34
C GLY A 59 -8.80 25.19 0.22
N ALA A 60 -8.37 25.35 -1.01
CA ALA A 60 -9.21 25.23 -2.19
C ALA A 60 -9.97 23.90 -2.17
N ARG A 61 -11.27 23.97 -1.98
CA ARG A 61 -12.14 22.79 -1.87
C ARG A 61 -12.05 21.99 -3.17
N LEU A 62 -11.68 20.72 -3.07
CA LEU A 62 -11.78 19.80 -4.18
C LEU A 62 -13.19 19.86 -4.79
N SER A 63 -13.28 19.81 -6.10
CA SER A 63 -14.59 19.71 -6.76
C SER A 63 -15.34 18.47 -6.27
N ALA A 64 -16.66 18.55 -6.18
CA ALA A 64 -17.47 17.45 -5.64
C ALA A 64 -17.21 16.08 -6.31
N PRO A 65 -16.98 15.98 -7.64
CA PRO A 65 -16.64 14.72 -8.30
C PRO A 65 -15.26 14.17 -7.86
N VAL A 66 -14.24 15.03 -7.74
CA VAL A 66 -12.89 14.63 -7.31
C VAL A 66 -12.92 14.17 -5.86
N ARG A 67 -13.60 14.91 -4.98
CA ARG A 67 -13.78 14.52 -3.57
C ARG A 67 -14.46 13.16 -3.44
N LYS A 68 -15.49 12.89 -4.26
CA LYS A 68 -16.17 11.60 -4.29
C LYS A 68 -15.22 10.48 -4.71
N SER A 69 -14.40 10.69 -5.75
CA SER A 69 -13.39 9.72 -6.18
C SER A 69 -12.36 9.47 -5.09
N LEU A 70 -11.88 10.51 -4.41
CA LEU A 70 -10.94 10.39 -3.31
C LEU A 70 -11.52 9.55 -2.15
N ILE A 71 -12.75 9.81 -1.75
CA ILE A 71 -13.42 9.04 -0.69
C ILE A 71 -13.50 7.56 -1.09
N PHE A 72 -13.92 7.23 -2.31
CA PHE A 72 -13.96 5.84 -2.76
C PHE A 72 -12.57 5.20 -2.81
N LEU A 73 -11.53 5.95 -3.21
CA LEU A 73 -10.16 5.46 -3.19
C LEU A 73 -9.70 5.17 -1.75
N LEU A 74 -9.97 6.07 -0.80
CA LEU A 74 -9.60 5.87 0.61
C LEU A 74 -10.31 4.66 1.23
N PHE A 75 -11.59 4.44 0.93
CA PHE A 75 -12.30 3.22 1.34
C PHE A 75 -11.70 1.97 0.67
N SER A 76 -11.32 2.06 -0.60
CA SER A 76 -10.62 0.95 -1.27
C SER A 76 -9.30 0.64 -0.56
N VAL A 77 -8.53 1.68 -0.19
CA VAL A 77 -7.30 1.54 0.61
C VAL A 77 -7.60 0.79 1.91
N ALA A 78 -8.59 1.24 2.68
CA ALA A 78 -8.94 0.57 3.93
C ALA A 78 -9.30 -0.92 3.69
N PHE A 79 -10.12 -1.22 2.69
CA PHE A 79 -10.58 -2.59 2.44
C PHE A 79 -9.47 -3.53 2.00
N TRP A 80 -8.59 -3.16 1.06
CA TRP A 80 -7.49 -4.07 0.70
C TRP A 80 -6.44 -4.21 1.81
N TYR A 81 -6.23 -3.16 2.63
CA TYR A 81 -5.42 -3.28 3.84
C TYR A 81 -6.07 -4.23 4.85
N MET A 82 -7.39 -4.18 5.03
CA MET A 82 -8.11 -5.13 5.90
C MET A 82 -7.97 -6.57 5.39
N ALA A 83 -8.09 -6.79 4.08
CA ALA A 83 -7.90 -8.12 3.49
C ALA A 83 -6.48 -8.65 3.69
N TYR A 84 -5.49 -7.85 3.33
CA TYR A 84 -4.07 -8.26 3.39
C TYR A 84 -3.59 -8.48 4.82
N ASN A 85 -3.90 -7.53 5.73
CA ASN A 85 -3.44 -7.62 7.12
C ASN A 85 -4.12 -8.77 7.87
N ALA A 86 -5.36 -9.12 7.59
CA ALA A 86 -5.98 -10.29 8.21
C ALA A 86 -5.15 -11.55 7.95
N VAL A 87 -4.76 -11.77 6.70
CA VAL A 87 -3.97 -12.96 6.33
C VAL A 87 -2.55 -12.86 6.89
N THR A 88 -1.84 -11.75 6.70
CA THR A 88 -0.44 -11.65 7.13
C THR A 88 -0.26 -11.72 8.64
N THR A 89 -1.21 -11.25 9.43
CA THR A 89 -1.14 -11.28 10.90
C THR A 89 -1.61 -12.60 11.49
N ALA A 90 -2.61 -13.25 10.89
CA ALA A 90 -3.22 -14.44 11.47
C ALA A 90 -2.85 -15.76 10.75
N PHE A 91 -2.11 -15.69 9.64
CA PHE A 91 -1.77 -16.89 8.85
C PHE A 91 -0.98 -17.93 9.64
N SER A 92 -0.10 -17.50 10.54
CA SER A 92 0.67 -18.42 11.40
C SER A 92 -0.25 -19.29 12.27
N ARG A 93 -1.24 -18.65 12.91
CA ARG A 93 -2.23 -19.37 13.72
C ARG A 93 -3.14 -20.25 12.86
N TYR A 94 -3.58 -19.74 11.72
CA TYR A 94 -4.35 -20.51 10.76
C TYR A 94 -3.60 -21.77 10.30
N ALA A 95 -2.34 -21.63 9.90
CA ALA A 95 -1.53 -22.73 9.42
C ALA A 95 -1.27 -23.78 10.52
N SER A 96 -1.08 -23.34 11.76
CA SER A 96 -0.93 -24.25 12.90
C SER A 96 -2.23 -25.01 13.19
N GLU A 97 -3.37 -24.32 13.29
CA GLU A 97 -4.65 -24.90 13.67
C GLU A 97 -5.32 -25.72 12.54
N MET A 98 -5.26 -25.22 11.31
CA MET A 98 -5.95 -25.85 10.17
C MET A 98 -5.09 -26.87 9.42
N TRP A 99 -3.76 -26.67 9.40
CA TRP A 99 -2.83 -27.51 8.64
C TRP A 99 -1.84 -28.28 9.50
N GLY A 100 -1.85 -28.11 10.85
CA GLY A 100 -0.93 -28.75 11.76
C GLY A 100 0.53 -28.38 11.56
N MET A 101 0.81 -27.18 11.03
CA MET A 101 2.18 -26.71 10.79
C MET A 101 2.83 -26.27 12.10
N GLU A 102 3.99 -26.84 12.40
CA GLU A 102 4.77 -26.54 13.60
C GLU A 102 6.11 -25.88 13.26
N GLY A 103 6.80 -25.34 14.27
CA GLY A 103 8.20 -24.91 14.18
C GLY A 103 8.47 -23.74 13.24
N GLY A 104 7.47 -22.88 12.96
CA GLY A 104 7.66 -21.70 12.13
C GLY A 104 7.71 -21.96 10.61
N SER A 105 7.38 -23.17 10.17
CA SER A 105 7.37 -23.55 8.74
C SER A 105 6.43 -22.68 7.87
N PHE A 106 5.40 -22.08 8.47
CA PHE A 106 4.51 -21.11 7.84
C PHE A 106 5.21 -19.81 7.42
N ALA A 107 6.33 -19.46 8.07
CA ALA A 107 7.08 -18.24 7.75
C ALA A 107 7.64 -18.27 6.31
N GLY A 108 7.94 -19.46 5.78
CA GLY A 108 8.37 -19.65 4.40
C GLY A 108 7.39 -19.09 3.37
N ALA A 109 6.09 -19.34 3.54
CA ALA A 109 5.07 -18.82 2.64
C ALA A 109 4.98 -17.28 2.68
N LEU A 110 5.04 -16.68 3.87
CA LEU A 110 5.05 -15.21 4.02
C LEU A 110 6.32 -14.59 3.43
N MET A 111 7.47 -15.26 3.55
CA MET A 111 8.71 -14.84 2.92
C MET A 111 8.59 -14.87 1.39
N VAL A 112 8.00 -15.90 0.81
CA VAL A 112 7.75 -15.99 -0.63
C VAL A 112 6.85 -14.85 -1.11
N ALA A 113 5.83 -14.47 -0.33
CA ALA A 113 5.01 -13.30 -0.67
C ALA A 113 5.84 -12.00 -0.67
N SER A 114 6.72 -11.83 0.32
CA SER A 114 7.61 -10.66 0.38
C SER A 114 8.56 -10.60 -0.82
N VAL A 115 9.16 -11.72 -1.21
CA VAL A 115 10.00 -11.82 -2.41
C VAL A 115 9.19 -11.49 -3.66
N GLY A 116 7.97 -12.05 -3.78
CA GLY A 116 7.05 -11.75 -4.89
C GLY A 116 6.75 -10.26 -5.01
N ALA A 117 6.53 -9.58 -3.89
CA ALA A 117 6.31 -8.13 -3.87
C ALA A 117 7.57 -7.37 -4.32
N LEU A 118 8.73 -7.68 -3.74
CA LEU A 118 10.00 -6.99 -4.05
C LEU A 118 10.36 -7.08 -5.54
N VAL A 119 10.27 -8.28 -6.12
CA VAL A 119 10.58 -8.50 -7.55
C VAL A 119 9.58 -7.79 -8.45
N SER A 120 8.34 -7.61 -7.99
CA SER A 120 7.25 -7.03 -8.79
C SER A 120 7.20 -5.51 -8.74
N PHE A 121 7.82 -4.82 -7.77
CA PHE A 121 7.72 -3.37 -7.64
C PHE A 121 8.14 -2.63 -8.92
N ILE A 122 9.29 -2.97 -9.50
CA ILE A 122 9.80 -2.31 -10.72
C ILE A 122 8.96 -2.65 -11.95
N PRO A 123 8.69 -3.94 -12.28
CA PRO A 123 7.83 -4.28 -13.41
C PRO A 123 6.43 -3.67 -13.33
N VAL A 124 5.83 -3.66 -12.16
CA VAL A 124 4.51 -3.07 -11.93
C VAL A 124 4.52 -1.57 -12.18
N GLY A 125 5.55 -0.85 -11.74
CA GLY A 125 5.72 0.58 -12.04
C GLY A 125 5.74 0.87 -13.55
N ILE A 126 6.48 0.05 -14.32
CA ILE A 126 6.55 0.17 -15.79
C ILE A 126 5.18 -0.15 -16.42
N VAL A 127 4.51 -1.19 -15.95
CA VAL A 127 3.19 -1.58 -16.47
C VAL A 127 2.16 -0.49 -16.18
N SER A 128 2.17 0.08 -14.97
CA SER A 128 1.21 1.12 -14.57
C SER A 128 1.36 2.41 -15.37
N SER A 129 2.57 2.78 -15.76
CA SER A 129 2.81 3.95 -16.64
C SER A 129 2.20 3.78 -18.03
N ARG A 130 2.11 2.53 -18.54
CA ARG A 130 1.55 2.24 -19.88
C ARG A 130 0.04 2.04 -19.86
N PHE A 131 -0.47 1.28 -18.90
CA PHE A 131 -1.89 0.86 -18.86
C PHE A 131 -2.77 1.73 -17.99
N GLY A 132 -2.19 2.58 -17.13
CA GLY A 132 -2.86 3.40 -16.14
C GLY A 132 -2.90 2.73 -14.76
N ARG A 133 -2.80 3.56 -13.72
CA ARG A 133 -2.69 3.11 -12.31
C ARG A 133 -3.95 2.39 -11.85
N LYS A 134 -5.13 2.93 -12.16
CA LYS A 134 -6.42 2.33 -11.77
C LYS A 134 -6.57 0.90 -12.25
N LYS A 135 -6.22 0.62 -13.51
CA LYS A 135 -6.32 -0.73 -14.08
C LYS A 135 -5.39 -1.72 -13.38
N VAL A 136 -4.17 -1.28 -13.07
CA VAL A 136 -3.19 -2.11 -12.37
C VAL A 136 -3.60 -2.38 -10.93
N ILE A 137 -4.19 -1.40 -10.23
CA ILE A 137 -4.76 -1.62 -8.90
C ILE A 137 -5.92 -2.63 -8.98
N LEU A 138 -6.86 -2.46 -9.90
CA LEU A 138 -7.98 -3.40 -10.07
C LEU A 138 -7.49 -4.82 -10.36
N PHE A 139 -6.49 -4.97 -11.23
CA PHE A 139 -5.82 -6.26 -11.46
C PHE A 139 -5.23 -6.81 -10.17
N GLY A 140 -4.50 -5.98 -9.39
CA GLY A 140 -3.92 -6.37 -8.12
C GLY A 140 -4.97 -6.82 -7.11
N VAL A 141 -6.08 -6.10 -6.98
CA VAL A 141 -7.17 -6.46 -6.05
C VAL A 141 -7.85 -7.78 -6.46
N VAL A 142 -8.09 -7.99 -7.76
CA VAL A 142 -8.65 -9.26 -8.27
C VAL A 142 -7.67 -10.40 -8.03
N LEU A 143 -6.39 -10.22 -8.35
CA LEU A 143 -5.36 -11.22 -8.14
C LEU A 143 -5.20 -11.57 -6.65
N LEU A 144 -5.28 -10.56 -5.76
CA LEU A 144 -5.23 -10.76 -4.32
C LEU A 144 -6.43 -11.60 -3.83
N GLY A 145 -7.63 -11.24 -4.27
CA GLY A 145 -8.86 -11.96 -3.92
C GLY A 145 -8.85 -13.40 -4.42
N LEU A 146 -8.43 -13.63 -5.67
CA LEU A 146 -8.30 -14.99 -6.23
C LEU A 146 -7.22 -15.81 -5.52
N SER A 147 -6.11 -15.19 -5.13
CA SER A 147 -5.06 -15.86 -4.36
C SER A 147 -5.57 -16.26 -2.98
N PHE A 148 -6.30 -15.41 -2.28
CA PHE A 148 -6.90 -15.76 -1.00
C PHE A 148 -8.00 -16.81 -1.14
N PHE A 149 -8.80 -16.74 -2.20
CA PHE A 149 -9.78 -17.78 -2.49
C PHE A 149 -9.10 -19.14 -2.78
N ALA A 150 -8.01 -19.16 -3.55
CA ALA A 150 -7.21 -20.36 -3.75
C ALA A 150 -6.61 -20.88 -2.43
N GLY A 151 -6.11 -19.97 -1.57
CA GLY A 151 -5.65 -20.30 -0.21
C GLY A 151 -6.69 -21.00 0.65
N PHE A 152 -7.95 -20.59 0.53
CA PHE A 152 -9.09 -21.23 1.22
C PHE A 152 -9.33 -22.68 0.78
N LEU A 153 -9.04 -23.01 -0.47
CA LEU A 153 -9.25 -24.37 -1.00
C LEU A 153 -8.20 -25.38 -0.52
N PHE A 154 -7.06 -24.93 -0.05
CA PHE A 154 -6.02 -25.82 0.47
C PHE A 154 -6.39 -26.36 1.86
N LYS A 155 -6.44 -27.67 1.97
CA LYS A 155 -6.68 -28.36 3.25
C LYS A 155 -5.39 -28.80 3.95
N GLN A 156 -4.28 -28.80 3.23
CA GLN A 156 -2.97 -29.22 3.68
C GLN A 156 -1.88 -28.39 3.03
N PRO A 157 -0.73 -28.17 3.71
CA PRO A 157 0.39 -27.45 3.13
C PRO A 157 0.96 -28.26 1.95
N ASN A 158 1.14 -27.60 0.83
CA ASN A 158 1.79 -28.16 -0.34
C ASN A 158 2.57 -27.07 -1.09
N PHE A 159 3.34 -27.44 -2.11
CA PHE A 159 4.15 -26.49 -2.87
C PHE A 159 3.32 -25.38 -3.54
N ALA A 160 2.08 -25.66 -3.92
CA ALA A 160 1.21 -24.67 -4.58
C ALA A 160 0.84 -23.51 -3.65
N VAL A 161 0.89 -23.69 -2.34
CA VAL A 161 0.75 -22.59 -1.36
C VAL A 161 1.80 -21.50 -1.60
N ASN A 162 3.05 -21.88 -1.87
CA ASN A 162 4.11 -20.92 -2.16
C ASN A 162 3.84 -20.12 -3.45
N ILE A 163 3.29 -20.78 -4.48
CA ILE A 163 2.89 -20.11 -5.72
C ILE A 163 1.79 -19.08 -5.42
N VAL A 164 0.78 -19.46 -4.66
CA VAL A 164 -0.31 -18.57 -4.25
C VAL A 164 0.23 -17.37 -3.46
N PHE A 165 1.12 -17.60 -2.50
CA PHE A 165 1.72 -16.51 -1.73
C PHE A 165 2.64 -15.62 -2.57
N PHE A 166 3.35 -16.17 -3.56
CA PHE A 166 4.06 -15.35 -4.54
C PHE A 166 3.11 -14.41 -5.29
N LEU A 167 1.96 -14.92 -5.74
CA LEU A 167 0.93 -14.12 -6.40
C LEU A 167 0.30 -13.07 -5.46
N VAL A 168 0.15 -13.38 -4.17
CA VAL A 168 -0.22 -12.39 -3.15
C VAL A 168 0.78 -11.23 -3.12
N GLY A 169 2.08 -11.53 -3.19
CA GLY A 169 3.14 -10.52 -3.26
C GLY A 169 3.04 -9.64 -4.51
N VAL A 170 2.87 -10.25 -5.69
CA VAL A 170 2.66 -9.54 -6.96
C VAL A 170 1.43 -8.64 -6.90
N ALA A 171 0.32 -9.16 -6.37
CA ALA A 171 -0.92 -8.41 -6.19
C ALA A 171 -0.73 -7.20 -5.25
N TRP A 172 -0.04 -7.42 -4.14
CA TRP A 172 0.28 -6.37 -3.17
C TRP A 172 1.15 -5.27 -3.76
N ALA A 173 2.19 -5.62 -4.53
CA ALA A 173 3.00 -4.65 -5.26
C ALA A 173 2.16 -3.84 -6.25
N SER A 174 1.27 -4.50 -7.00
CA SER A 174 0.37 -3.86 -7.98
C SER A 174 -0.53 -2.80 -7.35
N ILE A 175 -0.97 -3.02 -6.12
CA ILE A 175 -1.79 -2.09 -5.37
C ILE A 175 -0.93 -0.94 -4.82
N ASN A 176 0.13 -1.26 -4.07
CA ASN A 176 0.89 -0.26 -3.30
C ASN A 176 1.66 0.73 -4.15
N VAL A 177 2.29 0.29 -5.26
CA VAL A 177 3.02 1.19 -6.18
C VAL A 177 2.12 2.28 -6.74
N ASN A 178 0.82 2.02 -6.87
CA ASN A 178 -0.10 2.88 -7.59
C ASN A 178 -1.07 3.67 -6.71
N SER A 179 -1.39 3.17 -5.52
CA SER A 179 -2.45 3.74 -4.69
C SER A 179 -2.13 5.12 -4.13
N TYR A 180 -0.96 5.30 -3.54
CA TYR A 180 -0.53 6.58 -3.00
C TYR A 180 -0.34 7.66 -4.09
N PRO A 181 0.34 7.38 -5.22
CA PRO A 181 0.42 8.34 -6.32
C PRO A 181 -0.95 8.80 -6.86
N MET A 182 -1.96 7.91 -6.88
CA MET A 182 -3.32 8.32 -7.28
C MET A 182 -3.95 9.33 -6.31
N VAL A 183 -3.65 9.23 -5.01
CA VAL A 183 -4.14 10.21 -4.02
C VAL A 183 -3.46 11.55 -4.23
N VAL A 184 -2.13 11.56 -4.38
CA VAL A 184 -1.34 12.78 -4.59
C VAL A 184 -1.77 13.51 -5.88
N GLU A 185 -2.03 12.77 -6.95
CA GLU A 185 -2.45 13.34 -8.23
C GLU A 185 -3.82 14.03 -8.17
N MET A 186 -4.71 13.63 -7.26
CA MET A 186 -5.98 14.31 -7.03
C MET A 186 -5.85 15.61 -6.23
N CYS A 187 -4.67 15.87 -5.67
CA CYS A 187 -4.41 17.00 -4.78
C CYS A 187 -3.71 18.15 -5.53
N ARG A 188 -3.86 19.36 -5.03
CA ARG A 188 -3.04 20.49 -5.45
C ARG A 188 -1.77 20.54 -4.60
N GLY A 189 -0.70 21.13 -5.12
CA GLY A 189 0.63 21.12 -4.50
C GLY A 189 0.66 21.51 -3.02
N SER A 190 -0.13 22.53 -2.60
CA SER A 190 -0.23 22.98 -1.21
C SER A 190 -0.89 21.96 -0.26
N ASP A 191 -1.74 21.06 -0.76
CA ASP A 191 -2.52 20.13 0.06
C ASP A 191 -1.93 18.71 0.15
N ILE A 192 -0.79 18.44 -0.48
CA ILE A 192 -0.16 17.09 -0.54
C ILE A 192 0.00 16.49 0.87
N GLY A 193 0.50 17.28 1.82
CA GLY A 193 0.71 16.79 3.19
C GLY A 193 -0.59 16.35 3.87
N LYS A 194 -1.67 17.10 3.71
CA LYS A 194 -2.99 16.78 4.24
C LYS A 194 -3.54 15.46 3.65
N PHE A 195 -3.45 15.28 2.35
CA PHE A 195 -3.95 14.08 1.69
C PHE A 195 -3.07 12.85 1.93
N THR A 196 -1.75 13.06 2.06
CA THR A 196 -0.83 12.03 2.54
C THR A 196 -1.22 11.56 3.93
N GLY A 197 -1.44 12.48 4.87
CA GLY A 197 -1.91 12.17 6.21
C GLY A 197 -3.25 11.41 6.19
N THR A 198 -4.19 11.84 5.34
CA THR A 198 -5.49 11.17 5.18
C THR A 198 -5.32 9.73 4.64
N TYR A 199 -4.48 9.52 3.62
CA TYR A 199 -4.17 8.19 3.09
C TYR A 199 -3.63 7.26 4.18
N TYR A 200 -2.63 7.73 4.93
CA TYR A 200 -2.06 6.94 6.02
C TYR A 200 -3.04 6.72 7.17
N THR A 201 -3.92 7.68 7.48
CA THR A 201 -4.97 7.49 8.47
C THR A 201 -5.89 6.32 8.11
N PHE A 202 -6.36 6.24 6.86
CA PHE A 202 -7.22 5.14 6.41
C PHE A 202 -6.46 3.79 6.40
N SER A 203 -5.23 3.76 5.91
CA SER A 203 -4.44 2.52 5.87
C SER A 203 -4.06 2.04 7.26
N MET A 204 -3.64 2.93 8.16
CA MET A 204 -3.26 2.56 9.54
C MET A 204 -4.48 2.19 10.38
N ALA A 205 -5.60 2.91 10.23
CA ALA A 205 -6.85 2.52 10.88
C ALA A 205 -7.26 1.10 10.48
N ALA A 206 -7.21 0.76 9.18
CA ALA A 206 -7.47 -0.60 8.72
C ALA A 206 -6.53 -1.62 9.37
N GLN A 207 -5.23 -1.32 9.51
CA GLN A 207 -4.25 -2.20 10.14
C GLN A 207 -4.53 -2.42 11.64
N VAL A 208 -5.03 -1.41 12.35
CA VAL A 208 -5.39 -1.50 13.77
C VAL A 208 -6.70 -2.29 13.96
N PHE A 209 -7.71 -2.00 13.16
CA PHE A 209 -9.02 -2.66 13.29
C PHE A 209 -9.03 -4.10 12.78
N THR A 210 -8.19 -4.42 11.80
CA THR A 210 -8.18 -5.76 11.19
C THR A 210 -7.89 -6.88 12.18
N PRO A 211 -6.80 -6.86 12.98
CA PRO A 211 -6.52 -7.94 13.93
C PRO A 211 -7.64 -8.14 14.94
N ILE A 212 -8.31 -7.04 15.35
CA ILE A 212 -9.42 -7.10 16.30
C ILE A 212 -10.62 -7.81 15.66
N LEU A 213 -11.03 -7.35 14.46
CA LEU A 213 -12.21 -7.87 13.79
C LEU A 213 -11.95 -9.30 13.26
N SER A 214 -10.87 -9.53 12.56
CA SER A 214 -10.53 -10.86 12.05
C SER A 214 -10.25 -11.84 13.19
N GLY A 215 -9.56 -11.41 14.25
CA GLY A 215 -9.32 -12.22 15.44
C GLY A 215 -10.59 -12.67 16.12
N TRP A 216 -11.57 -11.77 16.24
CA TRP A 216 -12.87 -12.11 16.77
C TRP A 216 -13.57 -13.22 15.96
N PHE A 217 -13.54 -13.12 14.60
CA PHE A 217 -14.08 -14.19 13.74
C PHE A 217 -13.32 -15.51 13.90
N LEU A 218 -11.99 -15.47 13.98
CA LEU A 218 -11.19 -16.68 14.16
C LEU A 218 -11.49 -17.39 15.48
N GLU A 219 -11.68 -16.64 16.57
CA GLU A 219 -11.91 -17.21 17.90
C GLU A 219 -13.34 -17.68 18.12
N HIS A 220 -14.35 -16.95 17.60
CA HIS A 220 -15.77 -17.23 17.89
C HIS A 220 -16.48 -18.04 16.80
N VAL A 221 -16.01 -17.94 15.54
CA VAL A 221 -16.63 -18.66 14.41
C VAL A 221 -15.73 -19.79 13.92
N GLY A 222 -14.42 -19.58 13.93
CA GLY A 222 -13.43 -20.59 13.58
C GLY A 222 -12.39 -20.10 12.59
N TYR A 223 -11.23 -20.76 12.60
CA TYR A 223 -10.07 -20.36 11.80
C TYR A 223 -10.32 -20.40 10.29
N TRP A 224 -11.25 -21.21 9.81
CA TRP A 224 -11.61 -21.26 8.40
C TRP A 224 -12.10 -19.91 7.83
N THR A 225 -12.52 -18.99 8.69
CA THR A 225 -13.06 -17.68 8.30
C THR A 225 -11.99 -16.72 7.77
N LEU A 226 -10.70 -16.98 7.98
CA LEU A 226 -9.60 -16.09 7.62
C LEU A 226 -9.62 -15.70 6.14
N PHE A 227 -9.60 -16.68 5.25
CA PHE A 227 -9.58 -16.41 3.81
C PHE A 227 -10.93 -15.88 3.29
N PRO A 228 -12.11 -16.41 3.65
CA PRO A 228 -13.38 -15.79 3.30
C PRO A 228 -13.49 -14.33 3.72
N TYR A 229 -13.04 -13.98 4.93
CA TYR A 229 -12.95 -12.59 5.38
C TYR A 229 -12.13 -11.75 4.39
N ALA A 230 -10.93 -12.19 4.07
CA ALA A 230 -10.04 -11.47 3.15
C ALA A 230 -10.66 -11.33 1.74
N VAL A 231 -11.29 -12.38 1.20
CA VAL A 231 -11.98 -12.35 -0.10
C VAL A 231 -13.13 -11.33 -0.10
N CYS A 232 -13.95 -11.29 0.96
CA CYS A 232 -15.03 -10.31 1.09
C CYS A 232 -14.51 -8.87 1.06
N PHE A 233 -13.42 -8.59 1.77
CA PHE A 233 -12.81 -7.26 1.75
C PHE A 233 -12.12 -6.93 0.43
N CYS A 234 -11.52 -7.90 -0.27
CA CYS A 234 -11.05 -7.72 -1.65
C CYS A 234 -12.21 -7.37 -2.59
N ALA A 235 -13.35 -8.04 -2.48
CA ALA A 235 -14.54 -7.72 -3.27
C ALA A 235 -15.07 -6.31 -2.98
N ALA A 236 -15.12 -5.88 -1.72
CA ALA A 236 -15.49 -4.52 -1.33
C ALA A 236 -14.50 -3.49 -1.89
N ALA A 237 -13.18 -3.77 -1.82
CA ALA A 237 -12.14 -2.93 -2.41
C ALA A 237 -12.30 -2.81 -3.93
N PHE A 238 -12.61 -3.91 -4.62
CA PHE A 238 -12.87 -3.90 -6.05
C PHE A 238 -14.05 -3.00 -6.41
N VAL A 239 -15.19 -3.15 -5.73
CA VAL A 239 -16.40 -2.35 -5.96
C VAL A 239 -16.10 -0.87 -5.74
N THR A 240 -15.50 -0.50 -4.62
CA THR A 240 -15.17 0.91 -4.33
C THR A 240 -14.15 1.47 -5.32
N MET A 241 -13.14 0.68 -5.73
CA MET A 241 -12.14 1.10 -6.71
C MET A 241 -12.74 1.31 -8.12
N THR A 242 -13.74 0.54 -8.53
CA THR A 242 -14.41 0.77 -9.81
C THR A 242 -15.11 2.12 -9.86
N MET A 243 -15.57 2.64 -8.71
CA MET A 243 -16.28 3.93 -8.58
C MET A 243 -15.33 5.14 -8.63
N VAL A 244 -14.00 4.94 -8.49
CA VAL A 244 -12.99 5.99 -8.62
C VAL A 244 -12.88 6.41 -10.08
N ARG A 245 -12.95 7.72 -10.37
CA ARG A 245 -12.91 8.26 -11.74
C ARG A 245 -11.77 9.24 -12.00
N HIS A 246 -11.03 9.64 -10.97
CA HIS A 246 -9.96 10.64 -11.02
C HIS A 246 -8.66 10.07 -10.45
N GLY A 247 -7.53 10.73 -10.69
CA GLY A 247 -6.22 10.32 -10.16
C GLY A 247 -5.52 9.25 -11.01
N ASP A 248 -5.92 9.07 -12.27
CA ASP A 248 -5.32 8.11 -13.20
C ASP A 248 -4.94 8.83 -14.51
N SER A 249 -4.32 10.00 -14.40
CA SER A 249 -3.75 10.71 -15.55
C SER A 249 -2.58 9.89 -16.05
N LYS A 250 -2.59 9.57 -17.32
CA LYS A 250 -1.43 8.94 -17.95
C LYS A 250 -0.37 10.01 -18.06
N PRO A 251 0.88 9.74 -17.66
CA PRO A 251 1.96 10.65 -17.99
C PRO A 251 2.01 10.77 -19.51
N GLU A 252 2.02 12.01 -20.02
CA GLU A 252 2.29 12.25 -21.44
C GLU A 252 3.69 11.69 -21.71
N ILE A 253 3.74 10.58 -22.43
CA ILE A 253 5.01 10.02 -22.88
C ILE A 253 5.49 10.94 -23.96
N ALA A 254 6.58 11.67 -23.74
CA ALA A 254 7.25 12.45 -24.77
C ALA A 254 7.38 11.58 -26.03
N LYS A 255 6.80 12.03 -27.14
CA LYS A 255 6.70 11.25 -28.39
C LYS A 255 8.05 10.93 -29.00
N SER A 256 9.10 11.68 -28.59
CA SER A 256 10.48 11.40 -28.97
C SER A 256 11.43 11.73 -27.81
N ARG A 257 12.63 11.13 -27.83
CA ARG A 257 13.71 11.52 -26.89
C ARG A 257 14.13 12.99 -27.05
N LEU A 258 13.87 13.59 -28.20
CA LEU A 258 14.18 14.98 -28.50
C LEU A 258 13.15 15.93 -27.86
N GLU A 259 11.86 15.58 -27.84
CA GLU A 259 10.82 16.32 -27.14
C GLU A 259 11.01 16.35 -25.61
N ALA A 260 11.70 15.37 -25.06
CA ALA A 260 12.04 15.36 -23.64
C ALA A 260 13.16 16.36 -23.27
N PHE A 261 13.86 16.94 -24.27
CA PHE A 261 14.92 17.94 -24.13
C PHE A 261 14.53 19.30 -24.70
N ASP A 262 13.38 19.41 -25.39
CA ASP A 262 12.80 20.69 -25.78
C ASP A 262 12.20 21.35 -24.54
N VAL A 263 13.07 21.98 -23.79
CA VAL A 263 12.68 22.98 -22.79
C VAL A 263 12.44 24.22 -23.61
N ASP A 264 11.19 24.64 -23.69
CA ASP A 264 10.78 25.87 -24.38
C ASP A 264 11.72 27.02 -23.96
N ASP A 265 12.37 27.65 -24.95
CA ASP A 265 13.13 28.89 -24.82
C ASP A 265 12.23 30.08 -24.46
#